data_967ddf0b09695fa4df7a8c38bf88c201
#
_entry.id   967ddf0b09695fa4df7a8c38bf88c201
#
_cell.length_a   1.000
_cell.length_b   1.000
_cell.length_c   1.000
_cell.angle_alpha   90.00
_cell.angle_beta   90.00
_cell.angle_gamma   90.00
#
_symmetry.space_group_name_H-M   'P 1'
#
loop_
_entity.id
_entity.type
_entity.pdbx_description
1 polymer ?
#
loop_
_entity_poly.entity_id
_entity_poly.type
_entity_poly.pdbx_seq_one_letter_code
_entity_poly.pdbx_strand_id
1 'polypeptide(L)'
;MAEVRNCKVLIVGAGPGGYVAAIRAGQLGLDTIIVEGSRAGGTCLIRGCIPSKAMIHAASSFEELGQHSGAGKMGISVTGKPKVNMQDLVSWKESIVDKLNKGVETLLKAAKVELISGWAKFRNAKTCEVSGGEKEWIINAEHVILANGSKSIELPFMPYGDNVISSTEGLELQELPKRLVVIGAGYIGLELGIAYRKLG
;
A
#
# COMPACT_ATOMS: atom_id res chain seq x y z
N MET A 1 -20.93 3.46 23.92
CA MET A 1 -20.83 4.95 23.97
C MET A 1 -19.46 5.33 23.39
N ALA A 2 -19.41 6.35 22.52
CA ALA A 2 -18.15 6.82 21.95
C ALA A 2 -17.23 7.39 23.04
N GLU A 3 -15.95 7.01 23.02
CA GLU A 3 -14.94 7.58 23.90
C GLU A 3 -14.52 8.96 23.41
N VAL A 4 -14.29 9.92 24.33
CA VAL A 4 -13.88 11.29 23.99
C VAL A 4 -12.38 11.43 24.21
N ARG A 5 -11.65 11.93 23.19
CA ARG A 5 -10.22 12.25 23.26
C ARG A 5 -9.97 13.69 22.82
N ASN A 6 -9.02 14.34 23.50
CA ASN A 6 -8.51 15.65 23.09
C ASN A 6 -7.04 15.48 22.68
N CYS A 7 -6.59 16.20 21.67
CA CYS A 7 -5.18 16.21 21.25
C CYS A 7 -4.76 17.56 20.65
N LYS A 8 -3.47 17.79 20.58
CA LYS A 8 -2.89 18.94 19.89
C LYS A 8 -3.00 18.83 18.38
N VAL A 9 -2.67 17.63 17.83
CA VAL A 9 -2.64 17.39 16.40
C VAL A 9 -3.42 16.10 16.09
N LEU A 10 -4.44 16.24 15.25
CA LEU A 10 -5.13 15.12 14.63
C LEU A 10 -4.68 14.99 13.18
N ILE A 11 -4.27 13.80 12.79
CA ILE A 11 -3.90 13.50 11.41
C ILE A 11 -4.85 12.43 10.87
N VAL A 12 -5.44 12.67 9.71
CA VAL A 12 -6.35 11.72 9.06
C VAL A 12 -5.67 11.10 7.86
N GLY A 13 -5.47 9.78 7.94
CA GLY A 13 -4.74 8.97 6.96
C GLY A 13 -3.29 8.72 7.36
N ALA A 14 -2.91 7.43 7.47
CA ALA A 14 -1.56 6.99 7.80
C ALA A 14 -0.75 6.58 6.57
N GLY A 15 -0.97 7.23 5.43
CA GLY A 15 -0.09 7.17 4.26
C GLY A 15 1.21 7.95 4.46
N PRO A 16 2.10 8.02 3.44
CA PRO A 16 3.42 8.67 3.56
C PRO A 16 3.34 10.12 4.06
N GLY A 17 2.35 10.89 3.65
CA GLY A 17 2.14 12.25 4.17
C GLY A 17 1.74 12.26 5.65
N GLY A 18 0.84 11.34 6.04
CA GLY A 18 0.29 11.30 7.40
C GLY A 18 1.26 10.74 8.42
N TYR A 19 1.81 9.54 8.22
CA TYR A 19 2.70 8.93 9.22
C TYR A 19 4.00 9.73 9.42
N VAL A 20 4.54 10.35 8.36
CA VAL A 20 5.73 11.20 8.48
C VAL A 20 5.41 12.45 9.32
N ALA A 21 4.28 13.11 9.04
CA ALA A 21 3.83 14.25 9.83
C ALA A 21 3.57 13.86 11.29
N ALA A 22 2.93 12.70 11.54
CA ALA A 22 2.63 12.22 12.87
C ALA A 22 3.89 11.92 13.68
N ILE A 23 4.85 11.20 13.11
CA ILE A 23 6.14 10.91 13.73
C ILE A 23 6.84 12.22 14.09
N ARG A 24 6.85 13.18 13.18
CA ARG A 24 7.51 14.46 13.44
C ARG A 24 6.81 15.27 14.52
N ALA A 25 5.48 15.31 14.54
CA ALA A 25 4.69 15.97 15.59
C ALA A 25 4.99 15.33 16.97
N GLY A 26 4.99 14.01 17.04
CA GLY A 26 5.31 13.28 18.27
C GLY A 26 6.75 13.53 18.75
N GLN A 27 7.74 13.57 17.84
CA GLN A 27 9.13 13.92 18.17
C GLN A 27 9.27 15.34 18.72
N LEU A 28 8.38 16.26 18.32
CA LEU A 28 8.31 17.63 18.86
C LEU A 28 7.55 17.70 20.18
N GLY A 29 7.13 16.58 20.73
CA GLY A 29 6.42 16.52 22.02
C GLY A 29 4.95 16.92 21.95
N LEU A 30 4.36 17.00 20.75
CA LEU A 30 2.94 17.31 20.59
C LEU A 30 2.09 16.05 20.84
N ASP A 31 1.01 16.20 21.63
CA ASP A 31 0.00 15.15 21.78
C ASP A 31 -0.69 14.92 20.44
N THR A 32 -0.39 13.78 19.81
CA THR A 32 -0.72 13.51 18.41
C THR A 32 -1.50 12.22 18.28
N ILE A 33 -2.64 12.31 17.58
CA ILE A 33 -3.46 11.17 17.17
C ILE A 33 -3.43 11.08 15.65
N ILE A 34 -3.25 9.86 15.14
CA ILE A 34 -3.41 9.54 13.71
C ILE A 34 -4.52 8.52 13.52
N VAL A 35 -5.43 8.78 12.59
CA VAL A 35 -6.56 7.89 12.27
C VAL A 35 -6.33 7.25 10.92
N GLU A 36 -6.48 5.91 10.84
CA GLU A 36 -6.35 5.15 9.60
C GLU A 36 -7.48 4.12 9.47
N GLY A 37 -8.16 4.13 8.33
CA GLY A 37 -9.28 3.23 8.05
C GLY A 37 -8.86 1.82 7.61
N SER A 38 -7.58 1.59 7.33
CA SER A 38 -7.04 0.32 6.84
C SER A 38 -5.73 -0.02 7.57
N ARG A 39 -4.62 -0.08 6.85
CA ARG A 39 -3.29 -0.38 7.39
C ARG A 39 -2.39 0.84 7.31
N ALA A 40 -1.59 1.11 8.34
CA ALA A 40 -0.59 2.16 8.32
C ALA A 40 0.42 1.95 7.19
N GLY A 41 0.81 3.03 6.49
CA GLY A 41 1.66 2.99 5.30
C GLY A 41 0.95 3.49 4.05
N GLY A 42 -0.38 3.44 4.02
CA GLY A 42 -1.22 3.96 2.93
C GLY A 42 -0.99 3.31 1.59
N THR A 43 -1.47 3.92 0.53
CA THR A 43 -1.41 3.36 -0.83
C THR A 43 0.00 2.98 -1.25
N CYS A 44 0.99 3.83 -1.04
CA CYS A 44 2.37 3.58 -1.50
C CYS A 44 2.95 2.29 -0.90
N LEU A 45 2.83 2.11 0.41
CA LEU A 45 3.41 0.96 1.11
C LEU A 45 2.59 -0.31 0.91
N ILE A 46 1.25 -0.21 1.02
CA ILE A 46 0.38 -1.39 1.11
C ILE A 46 -0.01 -1.93 -0.27
N ARG A 47 -0.33 -1.05 -1.22
CA ARG A 47 -0.93 -1.43 -2.52
C ARG A 47 -0.41 -0.61 -3.71
N GLY A 48 0.81 -0.08 -3.61
CA GLY A 48 1.39 0.80 -4.64
C GLY A 48 2.88 0.58 -4.80
N CYS A 49 3.67 1.59 -4.41
CA CYS A 49 5.11 1.67 -4.71
C CYS A 49 5.90 0.45 -4.23
N ILE A 50 5.68 0.00 -3.01
CA ILE A 50 6.46 -1.11 -2.44
C ILE A 50 6.12 -2.44 -3.13
N PRO A 51 4.84 -2.89 -3.16
CA PRO A 51 4.51 -4.15 -3.81
C PRO A 51 4.78 -4.12 -5.31
N SER A 52 4.61 -3.00 -6.01
CA SER A 52 4.93 -2.94 -7.44
C SER A 52 6.42 -3.08 -7.69
N LYS A 53 7.30 -2.46 -6.89
CA LYS A 53 8.76 -2.60 -7.03
C LYS A 53 9.24 -4.00 -6.67
N ALA A 54 8.60 -4.66 -5.71
CA ALA A 54 8.87 -6.08 -5.43
C ALA A 54 8.52 -6.95 -6.65
N MET A 55 7.34 -6.77 -7.26
CA MET A 55 6.98 -7.50 -8.47
C MET A 55 7.91 -7.22 -9.66
N ILE A 56 8.26 -5.95 -9.89
CA ILE A 56 9.19 -5.56 -10.96
C ILE A 56 10.56 -6.21 -10.76
N HIS A 57 11.05 -6.24 -9.51
CA HIS A 57 12.32 -6.90 -9.18
C HIS A 57 12.27 -8.39 -9.49
N ALA A 58 11.24 -9.09 -9.01
CA ALA A 58 11.05 -10.52 -9.29
C ALA A 58 10.93 -10.82 -10.78
N ALA A 59 10.15 -9.99 -11.51
CA ALA A 59 9.96 -10.12 -12.94
C ALA A 59 11.28 -9.90 -13.72
N SER A 60 12.09 -8.94 -13.31
CA SER A 60 13.40 -8.70 -13.94
C SER A 60 14.38 -9.86 -13.68
N SER A 61 14.41 -10.37 -12.45
CA SER A 61 15.24 -11.55 -12.11
C SER A 61 14.80 -12.79 -12.90
N PHE A 62 13.49 -13.00 -13.07
CA PHE A 62 12.97 -14.11 -13.88
C PHE A 62 13.36 -13.98 -15.35
N GLU A 63 13.23 -12.79 -15.94
CA GLU A 63 13.65 -12.50 -17.32
C GLU A 63 15.15 -12.74 -17.51
N GLU A 64 15.99 -12.26 -16.56
CA GLU A 64 17.44 -12.45 -16.58
C GLU A 64 17.82 -13.95 -16.55
N LEU A 65 17.22 -14.72 -15.64
CA LEU A 65 17.40 -16.17 -15.60
C LEU A 65 17.00 -16.84 -16.93
N GLY A 66 15.93 -16.37 -17.56
CA GLY A 66 15.50 -16.86 -18.88
C GLY A 66 16.53 -16.61 -19.98
N GLN A 67 17.26 -15.50 -19.93
CA GLN A 67 18.34 -15.17 -20.89
C GLN A 67 19.57 -16.08 -20.73
N HIS A 68 19.77 -16.68 -19.56
CA HIS A 68 20.86 -17.63 -19.28
C HIS A 68 20.46 -19.09 -19.48
N SER A 69 19.24 -19.38 -19.97
CA SER A 69 18.78 -20.72 -20.29
C SER A 69 19.47 -21.24 -21.54
N GLY A 70 20.08 -22.42 -21.47
CA GLY A 70 20.88 -23.02 -22.56
C GLY A 70 22.31 -22.49 -22.59
N ALA A 71 22.79 -22.02 -23.75
CA ALA A 71 24.15 -21.50 -23.96
C ALA A 71 24.31 -20.06 -23.41
N GLY A 72 24.13 -19.90 -22.10
CA GLY A 72 24.03 -18.62 -21.41
C GLY A 72 25.11 -17.60 -21.77
N LYS A 73 24.78 -16.31 -21.57
CA LYS A 73 25.72 -15.19 -21.77
C LYS A 73 26.72 -15.13 -20.60
N MET A 74 27.88 -14.59 -20.83
CA MET A 74 28.94 -14.38 -19.82
C MET A 74 29.44 -15.65 -19.12
N GLY A 75 29.29 -16.82 -19.74
CA GLY A 75 29.67 -18.10 -19.15
C GLY A 75 28.73 -18.60 -18.03
N ILE A 76 27.61 -17.93 -17.81
CA ILE A 76 26.59 -18.34 -16.84
C ILE A 76 25.48 -19.09 -17.59
N SER A 77 25.14 -20.28 -17.15
CA SER A 77 24.07 -21.09 -17.71
C SER A 77 23.13 -21.59 -16.62
N VAL A 78 21.85 -21.71 -16.95
CA VAL A 78 20.81 -22.27 -16.08
C VAL A 78 20.28 -23.55 -16.71
N THR A 79 20.21 -24.61 -15.92
CA THR A 79 19.67 -25.88 -16.38
C THR A 79 18.15 -25.82 -16.44
N GLY A 80 17.60 -26.00 -17.64
CA GLY A 80 16.16 -25.95 -17.91
C GLY A 80 15.61 -24.54 -18.07
N LYS A 81 14.30 -24.44 -18.19
CA LYS A 81 13.61 -23.14 -18.26
C LYS A 81 13.17 -22.68 -16.86
N PRO A 82 13.40 -21.44 -16.48
CA PRO A 82 12.87 -20.93 -15.22
C PRO A 82 11.34 -21.03 -15.20
N LYS A 83 10.79 -21.22 -14.02
CA LYS A 83 9.34 -21.23 -13.79
C LYS A 83 9.02 -20.23 -12.69
N VAL A 84 7.89 -19.53 -12.81
CA VAL A 84 7.36 -18.66 -11.77
C VAL A 84 6.16 -19.36 -11.10
N ASN A 85 6.11 -19.30 -9.79
CA ASN A 85 4.92 -19.60 -8.99
C ASN A 85 4.36 -18.26 -8.50
N MET A 86 3.20 -17.86 -9.01
CA MET A 86 2.60 -16.58 -8.67
C MET A 86 2.16 -16.50 -7.20
N GLN A 87 1.69 -17.59 -6.62
CA GLN A 87 1.28 -17.64 -5.20
C GLN A 87 2.47 -17.38 -4.28
N ASP A 88 3.61 -18.01 -4.55
CA ASP A 88 4.84 -17.79 -3.78
C ASP A 88 5.36 -16.36 -3.98
N LEU A 89 5.30 -15.83 -5.21
CA LEU A 89 5.70 -14.47 -5.52
C LEU A 89 4.84 -13.44 -4.76
N VAL A 90 3.52 -13.62 -4.79
CA VAL A 90 2.59 -12.75 -4.05
C VAL A 90 2.83 -12.84 -2.55
N SER A 91 3.01 -14.05 -2.01
CA SER A 91 3.31 -14.26 -0.59
C SER A 91 4.64 -13.60 -0.17
N TRP A 92 5.69 -13.73 -0.98
CA TRP A 92 6.96 -13.05 -0.75
C TRP A 92 6.81 -11.52 -0.78
N LYS A 93 6.13 -10.98 -1.78
CA LYS A 93 5.82 -9.56 -1.89
C LYS A 93 5.08 -9.08 -0.65
N GLU A 94 4.06 -9.82 -0.19
CA GLU A 94 3.27 -9.44 1.00
C GLU A 94 4.12 -9.46 2.28
N SER A 95 5.07 -10.38 2.40
CA SER A 95 6.01 -10.39 3.54
C SER A 95 6.84 -9.10 3.64
N ILE A 96 7.20 -8.49 2.51
CA ILE A 96 7.89 -7.20 2.46
C ILE A 96 6.96 -6.08 2.95
N VAL A 97 5.73 -6.06 2.45
CA VAL A 97 4.71 -5.09 2.85
C VAL A 97 4.45 -5.17 4.36
N ASP A 98 4.24 -6.36 4.90
CA ASP A 98 4.00 -6.60 6.33
C ASP A 98 5.17 -6.12 7.20
N LYS A 99 6.39 -6.42 6.79
CA LYS A 99 7.59 -5.97 7.52
C LYS A 99 7.66 -4.45 7.60
N LEU A 100 7.39 -3.76 6.49
CA LEU A 100 7.45 -2.31 6.43
C LEU A 100 6.26 -1.66 7.15
N ASN A 101 5.06 -2.24 7.07
CA ASN A 101 3.89 -1.80 7.82
C ASN A 101 4.18 -1.82 9.34
N LYS A 102 4.68 -2.95 9.86
CA LYS A 102 5.10 -3.07 11.26
C LYS A 102 6.19 -2.06 11.64
N GLY A 103 7.08 -1.73 10.69
CA GLY A 103 8.08 -0.69 10.86
C GLY A 103 7.45 0.70 11.08
N VAL A 104 6.45 1.06 10.28
CA VAL A 104 5.72 2.34 10.44
C VAL A 104 5.00 2.39 11.79
N GLU A 105 4.29 1.32 12.18
CA GLU A 105 3.61 1.24 13.48
C GLU A 105 4.60 1.37 14.65
N THR A 106 5.78 0.74 14.53
CA THR A 106 6.85 0.84 15.53
C THR A 106 7.37 2.28 15.67
N LEU A 107 7.55 2.98 14.54
CA LEU A 107 8.00 4.37 14.54
C LEU A 107 6.95 5.32 15.13
N LEU A 108 5.66 5.13 14.81
CA LEU A 108 4.56 5.88 15.43
C LEU A 108 4.56 5.69 16.94
N LYS A 109 4.65 4.44 17.41
CA LYS A 109 4.71 4.11 18.84
C LYS A 109 5.93 4.73 19.52
N ALA A 110 7.11 4.66 18.91
CA ALA A 110 8.33 5.25 19.43
C ALA A 110 8.24 6.79 19.54
N ALA A 111 7.51 7.42 18.63
CA ALA A 111 7.20 8.86 18.66
C ALA A 111 6.03 9.21 19.60
N LYS A 112 5.49 8.23 20.35
CA LYS A 112 4.33 8.41 21.27
C LYS A 112 3.06 8.91 20.56
N VAL A 113 2.89 8.56 19.28
CA VAL A 113 1.68 8.86 18.51
C VAL A 113 0.66 7.75 18.76
N GLU A 114 -0.58 8.14 19.06
CA GLU A 114 -1.70 7.21 19.18
C GLU A 114 -2.28 6.92 17.79
N LEU A 115 -2.20 5.67 17.35
CA LEU A 115 -2.82 5.20 16.11
C LEU A 115 -4.21 4.65 16.43
N ILE A 116 -5.24 5.27 15.90
CA ILE A 116 -6.64 4.84 16.02
C ILE A 116 -7.11 4.28 14.68
N SER A 117 -7.53 3.01 14.70
CA SER A 117 -8.13 2.35 13.53
C SER A 117 -9.57 2.77 13.37
N GLY A 118 -9.96 3.19 12.16
CA GLY A 118 -11.33 3.57 11.82
C GLY A 118 -11.40 4.66 10.77
N TRP A 119 -12.61 5.02 10.44
CA TRP A 119 -12.94 6.02 9.42
C TRP A 119 -13.34 7.34 10.07
N ALA A 120 -12.66 8.40 9.69
CA ALA A 120 -12.84 9.75 10.22
C ALA A 120 -13.98 10.48 9.49
N LYS A 121 -14.90 11.06 10.27
CA LYS A 121 -15.95 11.96 9.78
C LYS A 121 -15.97 13.22 10.62
N PHE A 122 -15.78 14.38 10.01
CA PHE A 122 -15.78 15.63 10.72
C PHE A 122 -17.20 16.15 11.01
N ARG A 123 -17.44 16.55 12.27
CA ARG A 123 -18.60 17.34 12.68
C ARG A 123 -18.39 18.81 12.39
N ASN A 124 -17.17 19.28 12.60
CA ASN A 124 -16.69 20.64 12.35
C ASN A 124 -15.17 20.63 12.17
N ALA A 125 -14.55 21.79 11.98
CA ALA A 125 -13.11 21.90 11.71
C ALA A 125 -12.20 21.37 12.84
N LYS A 126 -12.72 21.10 14.04
CA LYS A 126 -11.94 20.70 15.22
C LYS A 126 -12.42 19.40 15.86
N THR A 127 -13.60 18.92 15.50
CA THR A 127 -14.20 17.72 16.09
C THR A 127 -14.41 16.66 15.02
N CYS A 128 -13.83 15.50 15.24
CA CYS A 128 -13.89 14.34 14.35
C CYS A 128 -14.50 13.15 15.07
N GLU A 129 -15.42 12.47 14.43
CA GLU A 129 -15.90 11.15 14.81
C GLU A 129 -15.08 10.09 14.10
N VAL A 130 -14.72 9.01 14.82
CA VAL A 130 -14.05 7.84 14.22
C VAL A 130 -14.89 6.60 14.51
N SER A 131 -15.22 5.87 13.46
CA SER A 131 -16.04 4.66 13.51
C SER A 131 -15.45 3.55 12.63
N GLY A 132 -15.96 2.32 12.78
CA GLY A 132 -15.52 1.17 11.99
C GLY A 132 -14.26 0.46 12.51
N GLY A 133 -13.72 0.89 13.63
CA GLY A 133 -12.68 0.18 14.40
C GLY A 133 -13.29 -0.59 15.57
N GLU A 134 -12.44 -1.00 16.53
CA GLU A 134 -12.89 -1.71 17.75
C GLU A 134 -13.78 -0.84 18.65
N LYS A 135 -13.57 0.46 18.62
CA LYS A 135 -14.29 1.45 19.42
C LYS A 135 -14.71 2.64 18.55
N GLU A 136 -15.70 3.36 19.01
CA GLU A 136 -16.09 4.65 18.45
C GLU A 136 -15.44 5.77 19.26
N TRP A 137 -14.99 6.81 18.56
CA TRP A 137 -14.31 7.93 19.18
C TRP A 137 -14.91 9.26 18.75
N ILE A 138 -14.85 10.25 19.67
CA ILE A 138 -15.02 11.66 19.36
C ILE A 138 -13.70 12.35 19.70
N ILE A 139 -13.00 12.85 18.69
CA ILE A 139 -11.69 13.47 18.85
C ILE A 139 -11.81 14.98 18.65
N ASN A 140 -11.39 15.76 19.66
CA ASN A 140 -11.27 17.20 19.56
C ASN A 140 -9.80 17.56 19.39
N ALA A 141 -9.46 18.33 18.37
CA ALA A 141 -8.09 18.68 18.04
C ALA A 141 -7.89 20.20 17.91
N GLU A 142 -6.73 20.69 18.36
CA GLU A 142 -6.35 22.08 18.12
C GLU A 142 -5.95 22.31 16.66
N HIS A 143 -5.25 21.32 16.06
CA HIS A 143 -4.79 21.34 14.68
C HIS A 143 -5.18 20.04 13.97
N VAL A 144 -5.56 20.14 12.71
CA VAL A 144 -5.94 19.00 11.88
C VAL A 144 -5.10 18.98 10.60
N ILE A 145 -4.55 17.80 10.29
CA ILE A 145 -3.86 17.54 9.02
C ILE A 145 -4.66 16.49 8.25
N LEU A 146 -5.10 16.84 7.04
CA LEU A 146 -5.78 15.91 6.15
C LEU A 146 -4.74 15.27 5.21
N ALA A 147 -4.50 13.98 5.41
CA ALA A 147 -3.59 13.15 4.61
C ALA A 147 -4.32 11.89 4.11
N ASN A 148 -5.61 12.01 3.84
CA ASN A 148 -6.55 10.94 3.53
C ASN A 148 -6.29 10.24 2.18
N GLY A 149 -5.31 10.70 1.38
CA GLY A 149 -4.89 10.06 0.14
C GLY A 149 -5.92 10.13 -0.99
N SER A 150 -5.93 9.10 -1.82
CA SER A 150 -6.79 8.96 -2.99
C SER A 150 -7.29 7.52 -3.15
N LYS A 151 -8.30 7.32 -3.96
CA LYS A 151 -8.79 6.02 -4.38
C LYS A 151 -8.79 5.90 -5.90
N SER A 152 -8.74 4.68 -6.41
CA SER A 152 -8.92 4.41 -7.84
C SER A 152 -10.29 4.87 -8.30
N ILE A 153 -10.35 5.47 -9.49
CA ILE A 153 -11.61 5.88 -10.11
C ILE A 153 -12.16 4.69 -10.87
N GLU A 154 -13.41 4.35 -10.59
CA GLU A 154 -14.17 3.39 -11.37
C GLU A 154 -14.89 4.11 -12.50
N LEU A 155 -14.73 3.61 -13.72
CA LEU A 155 -15.38 4.21 -14.89
C LEU A 155 -16.81 3.69 -15.00
N PRO A 156 -17.82 4.57 -15.16
CA PRO A 156 -19.23 4.14 -15.18
C PRO A 156 -19.57 3.12 -16.27
N PHE A 157 -18.84 3.16 -17.40
CA PHE A 157 -19.02 2.24 -18.51
C PHE A 157 -18.13 0.99 -18.45
N MET A 158 -17.27 0.90 -17.42
CA MET A 158 -16.34 -0.22 -17.20
C MET A 158 -16.12 -0.41 -15.69
N PRO A 159 -17.16 -0.89 -14.97
CA PRO A 159 -17.08 -1.10 -13.53
C PRO A 159 -16.08 -2.21 -13.18
N TYR A 160 -15.51 -2.12 -11.99
CA TYR A 160 -14.67 -3.19 -11.45
C TYR A 160 -15.50 -4.45 -11.19
N GLY A 161 -14.88 -5.61 -11.41
CA GLY A 161 -15.45 -6.93 -11.19
C GLY A 161 -14.89 -7.93 -12.20
N ASP A 162 -15.03 -9.21 -11.93
CA ASP A 162 -14.59 -10.34 -12.77
C ASP A 162 -13.24 -10.13 -13.48
N ASN A 163 -13.31 -9.58 -14.71
CA ASN A 163 -12.14 -9.38 -15.57
C ASN A 163 -11.65 -7.92 -15.61
N VAL A 164 -12.31 -7.00 -14.90
CA VAL A 164 -11.91 -5.58 -14.82
C VAL A 164 -11.40 -5.31 -13.41
N ILE A 165 -10.11 -5.11 -13.29
CA ILE A 165 -9.43 -4.97 -12.00
C ILE A 165 -8.67 -3.65 -11.92
N SER A 166 -8.49 -3.13 -10.71
CA SER A 166 -7.59 -2.02 -10.45
C SER A 166 -6.14 -2.49 -10.29
N SER A 167 -5.24 -1.54 -10.09
CA SER A 167 -3.84 -1.86 -9.78
C SER A 167 -3.69 -2.61 -8.45
N THR A 168 -4.65 -2.50 -7.53
CA THR A 168 -4.63 -3.22 -6.25
C THR A 168 -4.76 -4.72 -6.49
N GLU A 169 -5.80 -5.14 -7.17
CA GLU A 169 -6.02 -6.55 -7.52
C GLU A 169 -4.94 -7.06 -8.48
N GLY A 170 -4.45 -6.16 -9.37
CA GLY A 170 -3.33 -6.46 -10.26
C GLY A 170 -2.03 -6.80 -9.54
N LEU A 171 -1.85 -6.43 -8.27
CA LEU A 171 -0.72 -6.83 -7.44
C LEU A 171 -0.94 -8.14 -6.69
N GLU A 172 -2.13 -8.73 -6.77
CA GLU A 172 -2.56 -9.89 -5.97
C GLU A 172 -2.96 -11.10 -6.81
N LEU A 173 -2.78 -11.04 -8.14
CA LEU A 173 -3.13 -12.15 -9.01
C LEU A 173 -2.35 -13.41 -8.65
N GLN A 174 -3.07 -14.50 -8.36
CA GLN A 174 -2.50 -15.78 -7.94
C GLN A 174 -2.04 -16.63 -9.12
N GLU A 175 -2.40 -16.24 -10.34
CA GLU A 175 -2.02 -16.91 -11.58
C GLU A 175 -1.61 -15.88 -12.63
N LEU A 176 -0.72 -16.28 -13.54
CA LEU A 176 -0.37 -15.44 -14.70
C LEU A 176 -1.55 -15.40 -15.68
N PRO A 177 -2.05 -14.21 -16.01
CA PRO A 177 -3.10 -14.09 -17.02
C PRO A 177 -2.55 -14.43 -18.40
N LYS A 178 -3.26 -15.25 -19.17
CA LYS A 178 -2.89 -15.60 -20.56
C LYS A 178 -2.91 -14.37 -21.46
N ARG A 179 -3.77 -13.39 -21.16
CA ARG A 179 -3.88 -12.12 -21.86
C ARG A 179 -4.21 -11.04 -20.85
N LEU A 180 -3.46 -9.95 -20.88
CA LEU A 180 -3.66 -8.78 -20.04
C LEU A 180 -3.81 -7.56 -20.97
N VAL A 181 -4.89 -6.82 -20.78
CA VAL A 181 -5.11 -5.52 -21.43
C VAL A 181 -4.98 -4.43 -20.38
N VAL A 182 -4.13 -3.46 -20.63
CA VAL A 182 -3.93 -2.31 -19.74
C VAL A 182 -4.65 -1.10 -20.33
N ILE A 183 -5.62 -0.58 -19.59
CA ILE A 183 -6.36 0.61 -19.98
C ILE A 183 -5.64 1.84 -19.39
N GLY A 184 -5.05 2.62 -20.28
CA GLY A 184 -4.24 3.79 -19.92
C GLY A 184 -2.73 3.49 -19.87
N ALA A 185 -1.93 4.45 -20.32
CA ALA A 185 -0.47 4.37 -20.39
C ALA A 185 0.21 5.21 -19.30
N GLY A 186 -0.42 5.34 -18.14
CA GLY A 186 0.20 5.92 -16.96
C GLY A 186 1.25 4.99 -16.36
N TYR A 187 2.12 5.53 -15.50
CA TYR A 187 3.25 4.78 -14.93
C TYR A 187 2.83 3.47 -14.24
N ILE A 188 1.69 3.43 -13.53
CA ILE A 188 1.19 2.22 -12.85
C ILE A 188 0.88 1.12 -13.86
N GLY A 189 0.13 1.45 -14.92
CA GLY A 189 -0.26 0.49 -15.94
C GLY A 189 0.96 -0.05 -16.72
N LEU A 190 1.91 0.83 -17.05
CA LEU A 190 3.14 0.43 -17.73
C LEU A 190 4.03 -0.44 -16.85
N GLU A 191 4.23 -0.07 -15.58
CA GLU A 191 5.04 -0.85 -14.63
C GLU A 191 4.49 -2.27 -14.45
N LEU A 192 3.20 -2.41 -14.15
CA LEU A 192 2.58 -3.72 -13.95
C LEU A 192 2.49 -4.51 -15.26
N GLY A 193 2.10 -3.86 -16.36
CA GLY A 193 2.04 -4.52 -17.67
C GLY A 193 3.39 -5.08 -18.12
N ILE A 194 4.48 -4.33 -17.93
CA ILE A 194 5.84 -4.78 -18.22
C ILE A 194 6.25 -5.92 -17.28
N ALA A 195 5.95 -5.83 -15.98
CA ALA A 195 6.27 -6.88 -15.02
C ALA A 195 5.57 -8.20 -15.41
N TYR A 196 4.28 -8.16 -15.69
CA TYR A 196 3.54 -9.33 -16.16
C TYR A 196 4.07 -9.89 -17.49
N ARG A 197 4.42 -9.01 -18.43
CA ARG A 197 5.01 -9.43 -19.71
C ARG A 197 6.34 -10.15 -19.56
N LYS A 198 7.16 -9.76 -18.57
CA LYS A 198 8.43 -10.41 -18.25
C LYS A 198 8.24 -11.78 -17.59
N LEU A 199 7.17 -11.93 -16.81
CA LEU A 199 6.86 -13.21 -16.12
C LEU A 199 6.27 -14.27 -17.07
N GLY A 200 5.70 -13.88 -18.23
CA GLY A 200 5.19 -14.85 -19.22
C GLY A 200 4.07 -14.27 -20.16
#